data_d3897b3aa2cd3172ecfbb2056a41ff34
#
_entry.id   d3897b3aa2cd3172ecfbb2056a41ff34
#
_cell.length_a   1.000
_cell.length_b   1.000
_cell.length_c   1.000
_cell.angle_alpha   90.00
_cell.angle_beta   90.00
_cell.angle_gamma   90.00
#
_symmetry.space_group_name_H-M   'P 1'
#
loop_
_entity.id
_entity.type
_entity.pdbx_description
1 polymer ?
#
loop_
_entity_poly.entity_id
_entity_poly.type
_entity_poly.pdbx_seq_one_letter_code
_entity_poly.pdbx_strand_id
1 'polypeptide(L)'
;MKTLEEKILKEGKLSDGNVLKVGSFLNQRLDVEFLMSMGDEVARLFEGEKIDKVLTVEASGIPFAVCVAYKLGVPAVYAKKGGALNVTGDVYSAEIYSFTHKKSNIVVVGKEYLQKGENILIADDFLANGAALNLSLIHISEPTRPRLIS
;
A
#
# COMPACT_ATOMS: atom_id res chain seq x y z
N MET A 1 -2.17 -3.79 15.50
CA MET A 1 -0.80 -4.38 15.51
C MET A 1 0.00 -3.81 16.67
N LYS A 2 0.01 -4.51 17.81
CA LYS A 2 0.65 -4.04 19.05
C LYS A 2 2.14 -3.69 18.87
N THR A 3 2.86 -4.49 18.10
CA THR A 3 4.29 -4.26 17.80
C THR A 3 4.54 -2.96 17.03
N LEU A 4 3.64 -2.57 16.11
CA LEU A 4 3.72 -1.29 15.40
C LEU A 4 3.46 -0.11 16.32
N GLU A 5 2.46 -0.20 17.19
CA GLU A 5 2.14 0.84 18.18
C GLU A 5 3.32 1.07 19.12
N GLU A 6 3.92 0.01 19.64
CA GLU A 6 5.11 0.08 20.50
C GLU A 6 6.31 0.72 19.78
N LYS A 7 6.54 0.37 18.50
CA LYS A 7 7.61 0.95 17.68
C LYS A 7 7.38 2.44 17.41
N ILE A 8 6.14 2.82 17.09
CA ILE A 8 5.76 4.23 16.90
C ILE A 8 5.97 5.03 18.18
N LEU A 9 5.54 4.52 19.34
CA LEU A 9 5.73 5.19 20.63
C LEU A 9 7.20 5.37 20.98
N LYS A 10 8.05 4.43 20.62
CA LYS A 10 9.50 4.44 20.92
C LYS A 10 10.31 5.31 19.96
N GLU A 11 10.04 5.27 18.66
CA GLU A 11 10.87 5.86 17.62
C GLU A 11 10.15 6.90 16.75
N GLY A 12 8.83 6.98 16.84
CA GLY A 12 8.03 7.98 16.11
C GLY A 12 8.27 9.38 16.68
N LYS A 13 8.30 10.37 15.81
CA LYS A 13 8.40 11.78 16.20
C LYS A 13 7.18 12.55 15.71
N LEU A 14 6.58 13.33 16.58
CA LEU A 14 5.54 14.29 16.18
C LEU A 14 6.22 15.59 15.75
N SER A 15 5.85 16.11 14.60
CA SER A 15 6.22 17.45 14.17
C SER A 15 5.04 18.41 14.29
N ASP A 16 5.29 19.70 14.12
CA ASP A 16 4.26 20.74 14.13
C ASP A 16 3.11 20.37 13.19
N GLY A 17 1.86 20.48 13.71
CA GLY A 17 0.67 20.10 12.98
C GLY A 17 0.23 18.63 13.11
N ASN A 18 0.67 17.93 14.16
CA ASN A 18 0.30 16.52 14.43
C ASN A 18 0.72 15.52 13.33
N VAL A 19 1.79 15.80 12.59
CA VAL A 19 2.32 14.89 11.58
C VAL A 19 3.24 13.87 12.26
N LEU A 20 2.88 12.58 12.20
CA LEU A 20 3.71 11.49 12.69
C LEU A 20 4.84 11.21 11.70
N LYS A 21 6.09 11.33 12.14
CA LYS A 21 7.29 10.99 11.38
C LYS A 21 7.80 9.61 11.78
N VAL A 22 7.83 8.70 10.83
CA VAL A 22 8.29 7.30 10.97
C VAL A 22 9.48 6.99 10.05
N GLY A 23 10.19 8.04 9.60
CA GLY A 23 11.30 7.94 8.64
C GLY A 23 12.47 7.09 9.13
N SER A 24 12.60 6.92 10.45
CA SER A 24 13.68 6.15 11.07
C SER A 24 13.56 4.64 10.89
N PHE A 25 12.37 4.11 10.54
CA PHE A 25 12.18 2.66 10.47
C PHE A 25 11.21 2.19 9.36
N LEU A 26 10.44 3.09 8.73
CA LEU A 26 9.37 2.68 7.80
C LEU A 26 9.55 3.22 6.37
N ASN A 27 9.85 4.51 6.17
CA ASN A 27 9.75 5.13 4.85
C ASN A 27 10.97 5.91 4.35
N GLN A 28 12.08 5.96 5.11
CA GLN A 28 13.40 6.44 4.64
C GLN A 28 14.48 5.43 5.00
N ARG A 29 14.74 5.25 6.28
CA ARG A 29 15.50 4.10 6.76
C ARG A 29 14.52 2.96 7.00
N LEU A 30 14.79 1.80 6.44
CA LEU A 30 13.95 0.62 6.57
C LEU A 30 14.51 -0.29 7.67
N ASP A 31 13.72 -0.54 8.69
CA ASP A 31 13.98 -1.61 9.64
C ASP A 31 13.41 -2.91 9.06
N VAL A 32 14.25 -3.63 8.31
CA VAL A 32 13.83 -4.79 7.52
C VAL A 32 13.26 -5.91 8.40
N GLU A 33 13.90 -6.17 9.56
CA GLU A 33 13.41 -7.18 10.49
C GLU A 33 12.03 -6.84 11.02
N PHE A 34 11.82 -5.58 11.37
CA PHE A 34 10.53 -5.07 11.79
C PHE A 34 9.47 -5.17 10.67
N LEU A 35 9.81 -4.75 9.45
CA LEU A 35 8.90 -4.86 8.29
C LEU A 35 8.53 -6.32 8.00
N MET A 36 9.47 -7.25 8.13
CA MET A 36 9.19 -8.68 7.97
C MET A 36 8.26 -9.20 9.07
N SER A 37 8.44 -8.75 10.32
CA SER A 37 7.54 -9.12 11.42
C SER A 37 6.11 -8.59 11.22
N MET A 38 5.97 -7.40 10.64
CA MET A 38 4.68 -6.86 10.23
C MET A 38 4.05 -7.69 9.10
N GLY A 39 4.85 -8.14 8.14
CA GLY A 39 4.42 -9.06 7.09
C GLY A 39 3.89 -10.38 7.65
N ASP A 40 4.55 -10.95 8.66
CA ASP A 40 4.08 -12.16 9.36
C ASP A 40 2.72 -11.94 10.04
N GLU A 41 2.55 -10.79 10.70
CA GLU A 41 1.28 -10.45 11.36
C GLU A 41 0.14 -10.29 10.34
N VAL A 42 0.41 -9.65 9.19
CA VAL A 42 -0.57 -9.53 8.11
C VAL A 42 -0.92 -10.91 7.56
N ALA A 43 0.07 -11.76 7.25
CA ALA A 43 -0.17 -13.10 6.75
C ALA A 43 -1.05 -13.92 7.73
N ARG A 44 -0.80 -13.80 9.04
CA ARG A 44 -1.62 -14.42 10.08
C ARG A 44 -3.06 -13.90 10.10
N LEU A 45 -3.27 -12.58 9.92
CA LEU A 45 -4.61 -11.97 9.91
C LEU A 45 -5.44 -12.40 8.70
N PHE A 46 -4.80 -12.80 7.60
CA PHE A 46 -5.46 -13.25 6.37
C PHE A 46 -5.29 -14.75 6.15
N GLU A 47 -4.93 -15.50 7.20
CA GLU A 47 -4.85 -16.97 7.12
C GLU A 47 -6.18 -17.57 6.68
N GLY A 48 -6.14 -18.44 5.67
CA GLY A 48 -7.32 -19.04 5.05
C GLY A 48 -8.04 -18.18 4.01
N GLU A 49 -7.63 -16.93 3.82
CA GLU A 49 -8.17 -16.08 2.76
C GLU A 49 -7.39 -16.29 1.47
N LYS A 50 -8.10 -16.36 0.35
CA LYS A 50 -7.47 -16.38 -0.95
C LYS A 50 -7.02 -14.97 -1.32
N ILE A 51 -5.71 -14.71 -1.33
CA ILE A 51 -5.10 -13.47 -1.82
C ILE A 51 -4.29 -13.82 -3.07
N ASP A 52 -4.53 -13.13 -4.17
CA ASP A 52 -3.82 -13.37 -5.42
C ASP A 52 -2.64 -12.40 -5.61
N LYS A 53 -2.77 -11.16 -5.10
CA LYS A 53 -1.72 -10.12 -5.19
C LYS A 53 -1.81 -9.12 -4.04
N VAL A 54 -0.70 -8.45 -3.76
CA VAL A 54 -0.65 -7.28 -2.86
C VAL A 54 -0.50 -6.02 -3.71
N LEU A 55 -1.32 -5.00 -3.48
CA LEU A 55 -1.28 -3.71 -4.16
C LEU A 55 -0.88 -2.59 -3.19
N THR A 56 -0.03 -1.68 -3.65
CA THR A 56 0.35 -0.46 -2.93
C THR A 56 0.51 0.72 -3.90
N VAL A 57 0.89 1.87 -3.38
CA VAL A 57 1.23 3.06 -4.17
C VAL A 57 2.69 3.45 -3.92
N GLU A 58 3.43 3.82 -4.99
CA GLU A 58 4.81 4.30 -4.84
C GLU A 58 4.86 5.58 -3.98
N ALA A 59 5.93 5.83 -3.24
CA ALA A 59 7.09 4.95 -3.11
C ALA A 59 7.13 4.27 -1.73
N SER A 60 6.63 4.94 -0.67
CA SER A 60 6.86 4.55 0.74
C SER A 60 6.15 3.26 1.14
N GLY A 61 5.01 2.91 0.52
CA GLY A 61 4.31 1.66 0.77
C GLY A 61 5.00 0.42 0.20
N ILE A 62 5.88 0.58 -0.81
CA ILE A 62 6.49 -0.55 -1.52
C ILE A 62 7.24 -1.52 -0.58
N PRO A 63 8.13 -1.05 0.33
CA PRO A 63 8.86 -1.96 1.21
C PRO A 63 7.96 -2.83 2.07
N PHE A 64 6.91 -2.25 2.63
CA PHE A 64 5.94 -2.98 3.44
C PHE A 64 5.14 -3.98 2.59
N ALA A 65 4.62 -3.54 1.44
CA ALA A 65 3.88 -4.42 0.53
C ALA A 65 4.72 -5.62 0.04
N VAL A 66 6.02 -5.42 -0.21
CA VAL A 66 6.94 -6.51 -0.58
C VAL A 66 7.08 -7.53 0.56
N CYS A 67 7.23 -7.07 1.81
CA CYS A 67 7.30 -7.97 2.96
C CYS A 67 6.01 -8.77 3.13
N VAL A 68 4.84 -8.13 3.00
CA VAL A 68 3.53 -8.80 3.06
C VAL A 68 3.39 -9.82 1.93
N ALA A 69 3.69 -9.42 0.70
CA ALA A 69 3.60 -10.29 -0.47
C ALA A 69 4.52 -11.51 -0.36
N TYR A 70 5.75 -11.31 0.14
CA TYR A 70 6.68 -12.39 0.41
C TYR A 70 6.12 -13.42 1.41
N LYS A 71 5.52 -12.94 2.50
CA LYS A 71 4.94 -13.82 3.53
C LYS A 71 3.69 -14.56 3.04
N LEU A 72 2.90 -13.95 2.17
CA LEU A 72 1.72 -14.57 1.54
C LEU A 72 2.09 -15.47 0.34
N GLY A 73 3.31 -15.39 -0.18
CA GLY A 73 3.75 -16.13 -1.36
C GLY A 73 3.10 -15.65 -2.67
N VAL A 74 2.77 -14.36 -2.76
CA VAL A 74 2.08 -13.75 -3.92
C VAL A 74 2.88 -12.57 -4.48
N PRO A 75 2.63 -12.14 -5.73
CA PRO A 75 3.25 -10.94 -6.28
C PRO A 75 2.83 -9.66 -5.55
N ALA A 76 3.77 -8.70 -5.47
CA ALA A 76 3.47 -7.31 -5.14
C ALA A 76 3.37 -6.48 -6.42
N VAL A 77 2.33 -5.64 -6.50
CA VAL A 77 2.12 -4.67 -7.58
C VAL A 77 2.06 -3.28 -6.96
N TYR A 78 2.63 -2.28 -7.61
CA TYR A 78 2.49 -0.91 -7.15
C TYR A 78 2.01 0.02 -8.26
N ALA A 79 1.14 0.94 -7.88
CA ALA A 79 0.68 2.02 -8.73
C ALA A 79 1.72 3.14 -8.73
N LYS A 80 2.00 3.69 -9.93
CA LYS A 80 2.96 4.78 -10.13
C LYS A 80 2.27 6.13 -10.05
N LYS A 81 2.92 7.11 -9.43
CA LYS A 81 2.49 8.52 -9.43
C LYS A 81 2.96 9.23 -10.71
N GLY A 82 2.19 10.23 -11.17
CA GLY A 82 2.64 11.15 -12.22
C GLY A 82 2.24 10.80 -13.67
N GLY A 83 1.22 9.98 -13.85
CA GLY A 83 0.65 9.74 -15.19
C GLY A 83 1.41 8.75 -16.07
N ALA A 84 0.82 8.45 -17.21
CA ALA A 84 1.11 7.29 -18.06
C ALA A 84 2.42 7.33 -18.87
N LEU A 85 3.34 8.26 -18.63
CA LEU A 85 4.54 8.44 -19.46
C LEU A 85 5.48 7.21 -19.53
N ASN A 86 5.36 6.28 -18.57
CA ASN A 86 6.19 5.08 -18.50
C ASN A 86 5.39 3.77 -18.38
N VAL A 87 4.08 3.81 -18.62
CA VAL A 87 3.24 2.61 -18.64
C VAL A 87 2.73 2.42 -20.07
N THR A 88 3.18 1.37 -20.72
CA THR A 88 2.71 0.98 -22.06
C THR A 88 1.47 0.12 -21.93
N GLY A 89 0.48 0.34 -22.78
CA GLY A 89 -0.76 -0.43 -22.80
C GLY A 89 -1.91 0.17 -21.99
N ASP A 90 -2.95 -0.62 -21.80
CA ASP A 90 -4.13 -0.24 -21.01
C ASP A 90 -3.82 -0.11 -19.52
N VAL A 91 -4.24 0.98 -18.93
CA VAL A 91 -4.01 1.28 -17.52
C VAL A 91 -5.32 1.47 -16.75
N TYR A 92 -5.27 1.16 -15.47
CA TYR A 92 -6.18 1.70 -14.49
C TYR A 92 -5.59 3.00 -13.95
N SER A 93 -6.40 4.04 -13.81
CA SER A 93 -5.99 5.33 -13.26
C SER A 93 -6.95 5.82 -12.19
N ALA A 94 -6.40 6.45 -11.17
CA ALA A 94 -7.18 7.12 -10.14
C ALA A 94 -6.58 8.48 -9.83
N GLU A 95 -7.43 9.45 -9.55
CA GLU A 95 -7.01 10.76 -9.06
C GLU A 95 -6.94 10.74 -7.54
N ILE A 96 -5.83 11.20 -7.00
CA ILE A 96 -5.57 11.28 -5.58
C ILE A 96 -5.36 12.74 -5.20
N TYR A 97 -6.16 13.24 -4.29
CA TYR A 97 -5.96 14.56 -3.73
C TYR A 97 -4.96 14.51 -2.55
N SER A 98 -3.82 15.18 -2.68
CA SER A 98 -2.88 15.36 -1.58
C SER A 98 -3.24 16.58 -0.75
N PHE A 99 -3.75 16.37 0.46
CA PHE A 99 -4.06 17.47 1.39
C PHE A 99 -2.80 18.24 1.82
N THR A 100 -1.66 17.57 1.91
CA THR A 100 -0.39 18.18 2.29
C THR A 100 0.14 19.14 1.23
N HIS A 101 -0.05 18.81 -0.04
CA HIS A 101 0.45 19.62 -1.16
C HIS A 101 -0.64 20.36 -1.91
N LYS A 102 -1.92 20.22 -1.51
CA LYS A 102 -3.10 20.82 -2.18
C LYS A 102 -3.09 20.61 -3.71
N LYS A 103 -2.63 19.44 -4.14
CA LYS A 103 -2.54 19.04 -5.55
C LYS A 103 -3.14 17.68 -5.76
N SER A 104 -3.85 17.53 -6.87
CA SER A 104 -4.28 16.23 -7.37
C SER A 104 -3.10 15.55 -8.07
N ASN A 105 -2.87 14.29 -7.73
CA ASN A 105 -1.93 13.43 -8.42
C ASN A 105 -2.70 12.28 -9.07
N ILE A 106 -2.33 11.94 -10.28
CA ILE A 106 -2.85 10.76 -10.94
C ILE A 106 -1.93 9.60 -10.60
N VAL A 107 -2.49 8.48 -10.19
CA VAL A 107 -1.77 7.21 -10.05
C VAL A 107 -2.27 6.24 -11.11
N VAL A 108 -1.35 5.44 -11.64
CA VAL A 108 -1.63 4.50 -12.72
C VAL A 108 -1.04 3.13 -12.43
N VAL A 109 -1.73 2.08 -12.87
CA VAL A 109 -1.24 0.70 -12.86
C VAL A 109 -1.66 0.00 -14.14
N GLY A 110 -0.77 -0.78 -14.76
CA GLY A 110 -1.09 -1.53 -15.97
C GLY A 110 -2.16 -2.60 -15.71
N LYS A 111 -3.15 -2.71 -16.60
CA LYS A 111 -4.22 -3.72 -16.48
C LYS A 111 -3.69 -5.15 -16.56
N GLU A 112 -2.55 -5.34 -17.24
CA GLU A 112 -1.87 -6.63 -17.30
C GLU A 112 -1.40 -7.15 -15.93
N TYR A 113 -1.17 -6.24 -14.96
CA TYR A 113 -0.72 -6.59 -13.62
C TYR A 113 -1.85 -6.78 -12.60
N LEU A 114 -3.06 -6.30 -12.91
CA LEU A 114 -4.25 -6.46 -12.08
C LEU A 114 -5.41 -6.95 -12.95
N GLN A 115 -5.68 -8.24 -12.88
CA GLN A 115 -6.72 -8.86 -13.71
C GLN A 115 -8.05 -8.91 -12.97
N LYS A 116 -9.14 -8.89 -13.76
CA LYS A 116 -10.50 -9.02 -13.23
C LYS A 116 -10.67 -10.39 -12.54
N GLY A 117 -11.27 -10.38 -11.35
CA GLY A 117 -11.56 -11.58 -10.58
C GLY A 117 -10.45 -11.98 -9.59
N GLU A 118 -9.32 -11.26 -9.55
CA GLU A 118 -8.28 -11.47 -8.56
C GLU A 118 -8.66 -10.86 -7.21
N ASN A 119 -8.28 -11.52 -6.13
CA ASN A 119 -8.42 -11.02 -4.76
C ASN A 119 -7.17 -10.21 -4.41
N ILE A 120 -7.34 -8.91 -4.29
CA ILE A 120 -6.25 -7.97 -4.07
C ILE A 120 -6.24 -7.52 -2.61
N LEU A 121 -5.11 -7.73 -1.94
CA LEU A 121 -4.84 -7.15 -0.64
C LEU A 121 -4.14 -5.81 -0.82
N ILE A 122 -4.70 -4.74 -0.25
CA ILE A 122 -4.06 -3.42 -0.26
C ILE A 122 -3.21 -3.30 1.01
N ALA A 123 -1.91 -3.03 0.82
CA ALA A 123 -0.97 -2.79 1.91
C ALA A 123 -0.18 -1.51 1.63
N ASP A 124 -0.34 -0.53 2.49
CA ASP A 124 0.33 0.77 2.37
C ASP A 124 0.86 1.23 3.74
N ASP A 125 1.87 2.10 3.75
CA ASP A 125 2.46 2.64 4.99
C ASP A 125 1.53 3.66 5.67
N PHE A 126 0.80 4.44 4.88
CA PHE A 126 -0.19 5.41 5.37
C PHE A 126 -1.46 5.43 4.51
N LEU A 127 -2.59 5.23 5.14
CA LEU A 127 -3.89 5.33 4.48
C LEU A 127 -4.41 6.79 4.35
N ALA A 128 -3.53 7.79 4.47
CA ALA A 128 -3.89 9.20 4.63
C ALA A 128 -4.92 9.74 3.61
N ASN A 129 -4.96 9.21 2.39
CA ASN A 129 -5.83 9.72 1.32
C ASN A 129 -6.62 8.63 0.59
N GLY A 130 -6.60 7.40 1.05
CA GLY A 130 -7.33 6.31 0.40
C GLY A 130 -6.94 6.06 -1.06
N ALA A 131 -5.73 6.46 -1.45
CA ALA A 131 -5.27 6.40 -2.83
C ALA A 131 -5.26 4.98 -3.40
N ALA A 132 -4.68 4.06 -2.66
CA ALA A 132 -4.69 2.65 -2.99
C ALA A 132 -6.12 2.09 -2.96
N LEU A 133 -6.95 2.59 -2.05
CA LEU A 133 -8.36 2.22 -1.95
C LEU A 133 -9.16 2.70 -3.16
N ASN A 134 -8.97 3.95 -3.60
CA ASN A 134 -9.66 4.50 -4.77
C ASN A 134 -9.29 3.74 -6.05
N LEU A 135 -8.03 3.36 -6.24
CA LEU A 135 -7.61 2.50 -7.34
C LEU A 135 -8.35 1.15 -7.34
N SER A 136 -8.51 0.54 -6.18
CA SER A 136 -9.22 -0.72 -6.06
C SER A 136 -10.73 -0.59 -6.32
N LEU A 137 -11.35 0.52 -5.89
CA LEU A 137 -12.78 0.77 -6.04
C LEU A 137 -13.19 1.14 -7.48
N ILE A 138 -12.33 1.87 -8.22
CA ILE A 138 -12.65 2.31 -9.58
C ILE A 138 -12.65 1.15 -10.58
N HIS A 139 -11.90 0.08 -10.32
CA HIS A 139 -11.66 -0.96 -11.33
C HIS A 139 -12.05 -2.38 -10.92
N ILE A 140 -12.45 -2.56 -9.67
CA ILE A 140 -12.96 -3.83 -9.17
C ILE A 140 -14.49 -3.75 -9.02
N SER A 141 -15.14 -3.03 -9.92
CA SER A 141 -16.59 -3.03 -10.01
C SER A 141 -17.08 -4.34 -10.61
N GLU A 142 -16.98 -5.39 -9.82
CA GLU A 142 -17.76 -6.62 -9.67
C GLU A 142 -16.89 -7.78 -9.19
N PRO A 143 -17.34 -8.63 -8.32
CA PRO A 143 -17.37 -8.51 -6.86
C PRO A 143 -16.09 -9.03 -6.21
N THR A 144 -15.03 -8.28 -6.26
CA THR A 144 -13.87 -8.50 -5.40
C THR A 144 -14.05 -7.65 -4.14
N ARG A 145 -14.01 -8.26 -2.98
CA ARG A 145 -14.04 -7.53 -1.71
C ARG A 145 -12.65 -6.96 -1.43
N PRO A 146 -12.40 -5.65 -1.60
CA PRO A 146 -11.14 -5.07 -1.17
C PRO A 146 -11.05 -5.21 0.35
N ARG A 147 -9.93 -5.72 0.83
CA ARG A 147 -9.62 -5.78 2.25
C ARG A 147 -8.48 -4.84 2.53
N LEU A 148 -8.70 -3.94 3.46
CA LEU A 148 -7.78 -2.92 3.88
C LEU A 148 -7.02 -3.36 5.13
N ILE A 149 -5.71 -3.11 5.10
CA ILE A 149 -4.88 -3.03 6.30
C ILE A 149 -4.18 -1.68 6.29
N SER A 150 -4.44 -0.90 7.29
CA SER A 150 -3.68 0.29 7.66
C SER A 150 -3.01 0.06 9.01
#